data_4504e1800ac2b383a09b18dbdd464da5
#
_entry.id   4504e1800ac2b383a09b18dbdd464da5
#
_cell.length_a   1.000
_cell.length_b   1.000
_cell.length_c   1.000
_cell.angle_alpha   90.00
_cell.angle_beta   90.00
_cell.angle_gamma   90.00
#
_symmetry.space_group_name_H-M   'P 1'
#
loop_
_entity.id
_entity.type
_entity.pdbx_description
1 polymer ?
#
loop_
_entity_poly.entity_id
_entity_poly.type
_entity_poly.pdbx_seq_one_letter_code
_entity_poly.pdbx_strand_id
1 'polypeptide(L)'
;MNERHLNVTVSDGSWQGFQPFRKAGTMSEGASMSGLTHFDAAGEAHMVDVGEKTITARVAVATGRIRMLPATFVLVRDGSARKGDVLGVARVAAIMAAKRTAELIPLCHPIALTRVAVEFELDESASAVACTARTETRGQTGVEMEALTAVQVGLLTIYDMCKAVDRGMVIEGVRLLEKHGGKSGDWVAPEQA
;
A
#
# COMPACT_ATOMS: atom_id res chain seq x y z
N MET A 1 -30.81 -19.33 15.87
CA MET A 1 -29.87 -20.19 15.11
C MET A 1 -30.30 -20.14 13.67
N ASN A 2 -29.55 -19.44 12.86
CA ASN A 2 -29.74 -19.41 11.41
C ASN A 2 -28.38 -19.24 10.76
N GLU A 3 -27.71 -20.37 10.56
CA GLU A 3 -26.42 -20.45 9.86
C GLU A 3 -26.71 -20.24 8.38
N ARG A 4 -26.29 -19.08 7.85
CA ARG A 4 -26.19 -18.90 6.39
C ARG A 4 -24.80 -19.34 5.97
N HIS A 5 -24.67 -20.63 5.62
CA HIS A 5 -23.53 -21.11 4.86
C HIS A 5 -23.62 -20.52 3.44
N LEU A 6 -22.68 -19.67 3.10
CA LEU A 6 -22.40 -19.34 1.70
C LEU A 6 -21.68 -20.56 1.09
N ASN A 7 -22.46 -21.44 0.46
CA ASN A 7 -21.92 -22.49 -0.39
C ASN A 7 -21.41 -21.86 -1.66
N VAL A 8 -20.10 -21.69 -1.77
CA VAL A 8 -19.43 -21.40 -3.03
C VAL A 8 -19.15 -22.73 -3.70
N THR A 9 -20.03 -23.16 -4.60
CA THR A 9 -19.81 -24.34 -5.45
C THR A 9 -19.05 -23.91 -6.71
N VAL A 10 -17.86 -24.44 -6.90
CA VAL A 10 -17.11 -24.34 -8.16
C VAL A 10 -17.51 -25.56 -8.99
N SER A 11 -18.46 -25.42 -9.90
CA SER A 11 -18.71 -26.39 -10.96
C SER A 11 -18.18 -25.81 -12.26
N ASP A 12 -17.40 -26.59 -13.03
CA ASP A 12 -16.91 -26.34 -14.39
C ASP A 12 -15.79 -25.30 -14.60
N GLY A 13 -15.08 -24.87 -13.59
CA GLY A 13 -13.97 -23.93 -13.74
C GLY A 13 -14.35 -22.50 -14.09
N SER A 14 -15.64 -22.16 -14.06
CA SER A 14 -16.11 -20.77 -14.22
C SER A 14 -16.46 -20.16 -12.86
N TRP A 15 -15.89 -18.99 -12.58
CA TRP A 15 -16.24 -18.17 -11.42
C TRP A 15 -17.61 -17.53 -11.66
N GLN A 16 -18.69 -18.15 -11.18
CA GLN A 16 -20.00 -17.53 -11.23
C GLN A 16 -20.07 -16.39 -10.19
N GLY A 17 -20.19 -15.16 -10.69
CA GLY A 17 -20.23 -13.94 -9.88
C GLY A 17 -19.13 -12.93 -10.18
N PHE A 18 -18.11 -13.32 -10.93
CA PHE A 18 -17.15 -12.35 -11.45
C PHE A 18 -17.73 -11.74 -12.74
N GLN A 19 -18.31 -10.56 -12.62
CA GLN A 19 -18.64 -9.75 -13.80
C GLN A 19 -17.30 -9.30 -14.38
N PRO A 20 -16.92 -9.71 -15.61
CA PRO A 20 -15.73 -9.13 -16.23
C PRO A 20 -15.94 -7.63 -16.31
N PHE A 21 -14.88 -6.86 -16.02
CA PHE A 21 -14.90 -5.41 -16.22
C PHE A 21 -15.59 -5.12 -17.54
N ARG A 22 -16.76 -4.49 -17.50
CA ARG A 22 -17.38 -3.98 -18.72
C ARG A 22 -16.35 -3.10 -19.39
N LYS A 23 -15.96 -3.43 -20.62
CA LYS A 23 -15.25 -2.46 -21.47
C LYS A 23 -16.00 -1.15 -21.34
N ALA A 24 -15.32 -0.12 -20.85
CA ALA A 24 -15.89 1.22 -20.80
C ALA A 24 -16.48 1.48 -22.19
N GLY A 25 -17.76 1.85 -22.22
CA GLY A 25 -18.41 2.25 -23.47
C GLY A 25 -17.55 3.31 -24.13
N THR A 26 -17.51 3.32 -25.46
CA THR A 26 -16.82 4.31 -26.29
C THR A 26 -17.01 5.68 -25.67
N MET A 27 -15.92 6.21 -25.07
CA MET A 27 -15.91 7.57 -24.53
C MET A 27 -16.15 8.51 -25.71
N SER A 28 -17.10 9.41 -25.55
CA SER A 28 -17.35 10.50 -26.50
C SER A 28 -16.03 11.22 -26.80
N GLU A 29 -15.73 11.41 -28.08
CA GLU A 29 -14.60 12.21 -28.56
C GLU A 29 -14.62 13.58 -27.85
N GLY A 30 -13.60 13.84 -27.00
CA GLY A 30 -13.46 15.14 -26.34
C GLY A 30 -12.84 15.13 -24.94
N ALA A 31 -12.73 14.02 -24.26
CA ALA A 31 -12.00 13.97 -22.99
C ALA A 31 -10.50 13.80 -23.27
N SER A 32 -9.75 14.91 -23.20
CA SER A 32 -8.30 14.88 -23.25
C SER A 32 -7.76 13.98 -22.14
N MET A 33 -7.14 12.85 -22.50
CA MET A 33 -6.42 11.94 -21.60
C MET A 33 -5.08 12.52 -21.10
N SER A 34 -4.93 13.85 -21.09
CA SER A 34 -3.67 14.57 -20.78
C SER A 34 -3.18 14.43 -19.34
N GLY A 35 -3.77 13.52 -18.52
CA GLY A 35 -3.37 13.28 -17.12
C GLY A 35 -2.72 11.92 -16.85
N LEU A 36 -2.81 10.93 -17.75
CA LEU A 36 -2.28 9.58 -17.54
C LEU A 36 -0.94 9.43 -18.28
N THR A 37 0.16 9.58 -17.56
CA THR A 37 1.51 9.59 -18.14
C THR A 37 2.08 8.20 -18.45
N HIS A 38 1.39 7.12 -18.07
CA HIS A 38 1.81 5.73 -18.30
C HIS A 38 1.22 5.09 -19.56
N PHE A 39 0.51 5.87 -20.37
CA PHE A 39 -0.01 5.41 -21.66
C PHE A 39 0.44 6.38 -22.76
N ASP A 40 0.87 5.82 -23.86
CA ASP A 40 1.22 6.61 -25.06
C ASP A 40 -0.02 7.01 -25.89
N ALA A 41 0.21 7.68 -27.01
CA ALA A 41 -0.86 8.11 -27.90
C ALA A 41 -1.61 6.93 -28.57
N ALA A 42 -1.02 5.75 -28.61
CA ALA A 42 -1.63 4.52 -29.12
C ALA A 42 -2.39 3.74 -28.01
N GLY A 43 -2.31 4.19 -26.74
CA GLY A 43 -2.91 3.54 -25.60
C GLY A 43 -2.07 2.38 -25.05
N GLU A 44 -0.80 2.26 -25.43
CA GLU A 44 0.12 1.25 -24.94
C GLU A 44 0.76 1.71 -23.62
N ALA A 45 0.85 0.77 -22.67
CA ALA A 45 1.46 1.03 -21.37
C ALA A 45 2.98 1.14 -21.50
N HIS A 46 3.56 2.20 -20.92
CA HIS A 46 5.00 2.39 -20.87
C HIS A 46 5.46 3.00 -19.55
N MET A 47 6.70 2.72 -19.19
CA MET A 47 7.35 3.38 -18.06
C MET A 47 7.77 4.80 -18.49
N VAL A 48 7.38 5.81 -17.70
CA VAL A 48 7.66 7.23 -18.02
C VAL A 48 9.16 7.48 -18.08
N ASP A 49 9.65 8.13 -19.15
CA ASP A 49 11.04 8.56 -19.21
C ASP A 49 11.30 9.69 -18.19
N VAL A 50 12.30 9.48 -17.35
CA VAL A 50 12.74 10.45 -16.34
C VAL A 50 14.20 10.91 -16.57
N GLY A 51 14.84 10.47 -17.65
CA GLY A 51 16.26 10.71 -17.94
C GLY A 51 16.67 12.18 -17.90
N GLU A 52 15.83 13.05 -18.45
CA GLU A 52 16.06 14.50 -18.51
C GLU A 52 15.68 15.26 -17.23
N LYS A 53 15.10 14.58 -16.22
CA LYS A 53 14.68 15.26 -14.98
C LYS A 53 15.88 15.51 -14.07
N THR A 54 15.90 16.70 -13.47
CA THR A 54 16.92 17.06 -12.48
C THR A 54 16.86 16.14 -11.26
N ILE A 55 18.03 15.71 -10.81
CA ILE A 55 18.17 14.97 -9.55
C ILE A 55 17.90 15.92 -8.38
N THR A 56 16.87 15.61 -7.59
CA THR A 56 16.51 16.39 -6.39
C THR A 56 16.31 15.46 -5.20
N ALA A 57 16.31 16.03 -3.99
CA ALA A 57 15.85 15.31 -2.81
C ALA A 57 14.36 15.01 -2.94
N ARG A 58 13.95 13.79 -2.60
CA ARG A 58 12.58 13.33 -2.63
C ARG A 58 12.24 12.69 -1.29
N VAL A 59 11.08 13.02 -0.78
CA VAL A 59 10.53 12.44 0.44
C VAL A 59 9.07 12.06 0.19
N ALA A 60 8.64 10.95 0.74
CA ALA A 60 7.24 10.60 0.83
C ALA A 60 6.93 9.99 2.20
N VAL A 61 5.74 10.27 2.71
CA VAL A 61 5.20 9.68 3.93
C VAL A 61 3.83 9.09 3.61
N ALA A 62 3.64 7.83 3.96
CA ALA A 62 2.37 7.13 3.84
C ALA A 62 1.95 6.56 5.20
N THR A 63 0.66 6.36 5.38
CA THR A 63 0.10 5.73 6.58
C THR A 63 -0.98 4.73 6.21
N GLY A 64 -1.38 3.92 7.18
CA GLY A 64 -2.50 2.99 7.15
C GLY A 64 -2.63 2.32 8.51
N ARG A 65 -3.67 1.52 8.72
CA ARG A 65 -3.84 0.78 9.97
C ARG A 65 -4.43 -0.61 9.73
N ILE A 66 -4.22 -1.48 10.72
CA ILE A 66 -4.89 -2.77 10.81
C ILE A 66 -5.72 -2.82 12.08
N ARG A 67 -7.02 -3.06 11.96
CA ARG A 67 -7.92 -3.31 13.09
C ARG A 67 -8.05 -4.79 13.35
N MET A 68 -8.19 -5.16 14.61
CA MET A 68 -8.22 -6.54 15.06
C MET A 68 -9.16 -6.70 16.27
N LEU A 69 -9.40 -7.93 16.71
CA LEU A 69 -10.10 -8.19 17.96
C LEU A 69 -9.27 -7.66 19.15
N PRO A 70 -9.94 -7.18 20.24
CA PRO A 70 -9.22 -6.72 21.44
C PRO A 70 -8.24 -7.74 22.00
N ALA A 71 -8.61 -9.03 21.99
CA ALA A 71 -7.71 -10.11 22.45
C ALA A 71 -6.46 -10.23 21.56
N THR A 72 -6.57 -10.04 20.24
CA THR A 72 -5.43 -10.06 19.31
C THR A 72 -4.55 -8.84 19.52
N PHE A 73 -5.14 -7.66 19.76
CA PHE A 73 -4.42 -6.44 20.06
C PHE A 73 -3.54 -6.59 21.31
N VAL A 74 -4.07 -7.18 22.38
CA VAL A 74 -3.30 -7.45 23.61
C VAL A 74 -2.09 -8.35 23.31
N LEU A 75 -2.24 -9.40 22.47
CA LEU A 75 -1.11 -10.27 22.10
C LEU A 75 -0.02 -9.50 21.35
N VAL A 76 -0.38 -8.56 20.48
CA VAL A 76 0.57 -7.73 19.74
C VAL A 76 1.26 -6.73 20.68
N ARG A 77 0.49 -6.05 21.52
CA ARG A 77 0.98 -5.06 22.48
C ARG A 77 1.97 -5.65 23.47
N ASP A 78 1.65 -6.81 24.02
CA ASP A 78 2.43 -7.45 25.08
C ASP A 78 3.60 -8.30 24.52
N GLY A 79 3.76 -8.37 23.19
CA GLY A 79 4.79 -9.20 22.56
C GLY A 79 4.62 -10.70 22.80
N SER A 80 3.43 -11.14 23.21
CA SER A 80 3.13 -12.51 23.60
C SER A 80 2.57 -13.36 22.45
N ALA A 81 2.59 -12.85 21.22
CA ALA A 81 2.18 -13.60 20.06
C ALA A 81 3.08 -14.85 19.86
N ARG A 82 2.45 -15.99 19.56
CA ARG A 82 3.16 -17.27 19.39
C ARG A 82 4.31 -17.25 18.39
N LYS A 83 4.25 -16.36 17.38
CA LYS A 83 5.28 -16.17 16.34
C LYS A 83 6.39 -15.17 16.75
N GLY A 84 6.37 -14.64 17.98
CA GLY A 84 7.38 -13.70 18.49
C GLY A 84 7.03 -12.23 18.23
N ASP A 85 8.06 -11.39 18.08
CA ASP A 85 7.91 -9.93 17.90
C ASP A 85 7.24 -9.57 16.57
N VAL A 86 5.92 -9.39 16.62
CA VAL A 86 5.08 -9.08 15.46
C VAL A 86 5.50 -7.76 14.80
N LEU A 87 5.72 -6.73 15.60
CA LEU A 87 6.01 -5.39 15.07
C LEU A 87 7.44 -5.28 14.55
N GLY A 88 8.39 -5.95 15.18
CA GLY A 88 9.78 -6.02 14.70
C GLY A 88 9.87 -6.73 13.35
N VAL A 89 9.20 -7.87 13.19
CA VAL A 89 9.15 -8.60 11.91
C VAL A 89 8.44 -7.77 10.84
N ALA A 90 7.31 -7.13 11.18
CA ALA A 90 6.57 -6.27 10.26
C ALA A 90 7.41 -5.06 9.79
N ARG A 91 8.21 -4.47 10.69
CA ARG A 91 9.12 -3.35 10.34
C ARG A 91 10.17 -3.77 9.33
N VAL A 92 10.81 -4.91 9.54
CA VAL A 92 11.81 -5.43 8.60
C VAL A 92 11.17 -5.73 7.25
N ALA A 93 9.99 -6.37 7.24
CA ALA A 93 9.26 -6.67 6.02
C ALA A 93 8.87 -5.40 5.24
N ALA A 94 8.39 -4.37 5.93
CA ALA A 94 8.06 -3.07 5.33
C ALA A 94 9.28 -2.40 4.68
N ILE A 95 10.42 -2.38 5.37
CA ILE A 95 11.68 -1.83 4.81
C ILE A 95 12.13 -2.63 3.58
N MET A 96 12.04 -3.95 3.62
CA MET A 96 12.39 -4.80 2.48
C MET A 96 11.45 -4.56 1.29
N ALA A 97 10.16 -4.40 1.54
CA ALA A 97 9.17 -4.15 0.51
C ALA A 97 9.37 -2.80 -0.19
N ALA A 98 9.66 -1.73 0.56
CA ALA A 98 10.03 -0.44 -0.02
C ALA A 98 11.18 -0.57 -1.03
N LYS A 99 12.20 -1.37 -0.71
CA LYS A 99 13.38 -1.59 -1.57
C LYS A 99 13.09 -2.45 -2.81
N ARG A 100 11.92 -3.09 -2.87
CA ARG A 100 11.49 -3.99 -3.96
C ARG A 100 10.24 -3.48 -4.68
N THR A 101 9.88 -2.23 -4.52
CA THR A 101 8.66 -1.66 -5.11
C THR A 101 8.61 -1.85 -6.62
N ALA A 102 9.71 -1.64 -7.33
CA ALA A 102 9.76 -1.83 -8.78
C ALA A 102 9.58 -3.30 -9.22
N GLU A 103 9.82 -4.27 -8.34
CA GLU A 103 9.55 -5.69 -8.61
C GLU A 103 8.06 -6.03 -8.44
N LEU A 104 7.31 -5.23 -7.68
CA LEU A 104 5.90 -5.44 -7.35
C LEU A 104 4.96 -4.62 -8.22
N ILE A 105 5.37 -3.42 -8.60
CA ILE A 105 4.56 -2.44 -9.35
C ILE A 105 5.17 -2.26 -10.74
N PRO A 106 4.53 -2.78 -11.79
CA PRO A 106 5.16 -2.98 -13.11
C PRO A 106 5.80 -1.76 -13.76
N LEU A 107 5.21 -0.56 -13.56
CA LEU A 107 5.68 0.67 -14.21
C LEU A 107 6.47 1.58 -13.26
N CYS A 108 6.83 1.11 -12.07
CA CYS A 108 7.71 1.85 -11.16
C CYS A 108 9.17 1.73 -11.56
N HIS A 109 9.89 2.83 -11.43
CA HIS A 109 11.34 2.85 -11.62
C HIS A 109 12.07 2.16 -10.46
N PRO A 110 13.16 1.44 -10.70
CA PRO A 110 14.04 0.99 -9.62
C PRO A 110 14.76 2.21 -9.00
N ILE A 111 14.54 2.43 -7.70
CA ILE A 111 15.06 3.60 -6.99
C ILE A 111 16.03 3.17 -5.89
N ALA A 112 17.19 3.83 -5.85
CA ALA A 112 18.13 3.72 -4.74
C ALA A 112 17.63 4.58 -3.57
N LEU A 113 16.96 3.97 -2.59
CA LEU A 113 16.51 4.65 -1.38
C LEU A 113 17.69 4.99 -0.48
N THR A 114 17.74 6.23 0.01
CA THR A 114 18.74 6.69 0.97
C THR A 114 18.29 6.46 2.41
N ARG A 115 16.96 6.43 2.65
CA ARG A 115 16.37 6.16 3.97
C ARG A 115 14.99 5.54 3.82
N VAL A 116 14.69 4.60 4.73
CA VAL A 116 13.35 4.09 5.00
C VAL A 116 13.19 4.05 6.52
N ALA A 117 12.19 4.76 7.03
CA ALA A 117 11.79 4.70 8.44
C ALA A 117 10.35 4.18 8.51
N VAL A 118 10.10 3.24 9.43
CA VAL A 118 8.77 2.66 9.64
C VAL A 118 8.46 2.70 11.13
N GLU A 119 7.33 3.29 11.47
CA GLU A 119 6.84 3.45 12.82
C GLU A 119 5.49 2.75 12.98
N PHE A 120 5.28 2.15 14.14
CA PHE A 120 4.00 1.55 14.53
C PHE A 120 3.51 2.21 15.79
N GLU A 121 2.24 2.58 15.78
CA GLU A 121 1.53 3.16 16.93
C GLU A 121 0.36 2.25 17.30
N LEU A 122 0.21 2.01 18.61
CA LEU A 122 -0.84 1.16 19.17
C LEU A 122 -2.03 2.04 19.57
N ASP A 123 -3.18 1.83 18.92
CA ASP A 123 -4.45 2.46 19.29
C ASP A 123 -5.31 1.45 20.07
N GLU A 124 -5.24 1.53 21.39
CA GLU A 124 -5.99 0.64 22.27
C GLU A 124 -7.51 0.86 22.15
N SER A 125 -7.94 2.09 21.94
CA SER A 125 -9.35 2.46 21.84
C SER A 125 -10.03 1.82 20.62
N ALA A 126 -9.31 1.74 19.51
CA ALA A 126 -9.78 1.13 18.26
C ALA A 126 -9.35 -0.33 18.11
N SER A 127 -8.57 -0.89 19.05
CA SER A 127 -7.91 -2.18 18.90
C SER A 127 -7.19 -2.28 17.56
N ALA A 128 -6.35 -1.29 17.26
CA ALA A 128 -5.69 -1.14 15.97
C ALA A 128 -4.19 -0.86 16.13
N VAL A 129 -3.44 -1.20 15.09
CA VAL A 129 -2.04 -0.80 14.91
C VAL A 129 -1.95 0.10 13.69
N ALA A 130 -1.55 1.35 13.88
CA ALA A 130 -1.21 2.25 12.79
C ALA A 130 0.23 2.00 12.33
N CYS A 131 0.46 2.13 11.04
CA CYS A 131 1.77 2.05 10.41
C CYS A 131 2.02 3.34 9.64
N THR A 132 3.13 4.01 9.90
CA THR A 132 3.60 5.16 9.13
C THR A 132 4.98 4.84 8.55
N ALA A 133 5.13 5.04 7.25
CA ALA A 133 6.38 4.83 6.53
C ALA A 133 6.84 6.13 5.87
N ARG A 134 8.10 6.50 6.11
CA ARG A 134 8.79 7.60 5.45
C ARG A 134 9.92 7.05 4.58
N THR A 135 9.93 7.43 3.32
CA THR A 135 10.95 7.04 2.33
C THR A 135 11.65 8.26 1.77
N GLU A 136 12.96 8.16 1.52
CA GLU A 136 13.78 9.25 1.00
C GLU A 136 14.74 8.75 -0.08
N THR A 137 14.97 9.60 -1.08
CA THR A 137 16.00 9.40 -2.11
C THR A 137 16.55 10.73 -2.63
N ARG A 138 17.62 10.65 -3.39
CA ARG A 138 18.06 11.71 -4.31
C ARG A 138 17.97 11.15 -5.72
N GLY A 139 16.97 11.61 -6.48
CA GLY A 139 16.66 11.00 -7.77
C GLY A 139 15.78 11.86 -8.67
N GLN A 140 15.50 11.32 -9.84
CA GLN A 140 14.73 11.96 -10.90
C GLN A 140 13.23 11.72 -10.77
N THR A 141 12.79 10.78 -9.90
CA THR A 141 11.38 10.46 -9.65
C THR A 141 11.07 10.43 -8.15
N GLY A 142 9.79 10.43 -7.80
CA GLY A 142 9.32 10.40 -6.41
C GLY A 142 9.39 9.00 -5.79
N VAL A 143 9.15 8.92 -4.48
CA VAL A 143 9.22 7.70 -3.66
C VAL A 143 7.90 7.40 -2.96
N GLU A 144 6.80 7.88 -3.52
CA GLU A 144 5.46 7.71 -2.98
C GLU A 144 5.05 6.24 -2.96
N MET A 145 5.38 5.51 -4.03
CA MET A 145 5.05 4.09 -4.16
C MET A 145 5.85 3.24 -3.17
N GLU A 146 7.09 3.61 -2.89
CA GLU A 146 7.93 2.95 -1.89
C GLU A 146 7.35 3.11 -0.48
N ALA A 147 6.84 4.29 -0.13
CA ALA A 147 6.18 4.53 1.14
C ALA A 147 4.87 3.75 1.27
N LEU A 148 4.02 3.75 0.24
CA LEU A 148 2.77 3.00 0.21
C LEU A 148 3.00 1.49 0.27
N THR A 149 3.99 0.98 -0.46
CA THR A 149 4.34 -0.45 -0.45
C THR A 149 4.85 -0.88 0.92
N ALA A 150 5.67 -0.04 1.59
CA ALA A 150 6.13 -0.31 2.95
C ALA A 150 4.96 -0.46 3.93
N VAL A 151 4.01 0.47 3.91
CA VAL A 151 2.81 0.42 4.77
C VAL A 151 1.99 -0.83 4.50
N GLN A 152 1.68 -1.14 3.24
CA GLN A 152 0.88 -2.30 2.86
C GLN A 152 1.50 -3.61 3.35
N VAL A 153 2.80 -3.82 3.08
CA VAL A 153 3.48 -5.07 3.46
C VAL A 153 3.72 -5.14 4.96
N GLY A 154 3.96 -4.01 5.63
CA GLY A 154 4.04 -3.96 7.09
C GLY A 154 2.75 -4.44 7.75
N LEU A 155 1.61 -3.88 7.35
CA LEU A 155 0.29 -4.26 7.86
C LEU A 155 -0.10 -5.71 7.47
N LEU A 156 0.22 -6.13 6.24
CA LEU A 156 -0.01 -7.51 5.79
C LEU A 156 0.83 -8.51 6.58
N THR A 157 2.03 -8.13 7.03
CA THR A 157 2.87 -8.98 7.88
C THR A 157 2.27 -9.14 9.27
N ILE A 158 1.71 -8.08 9.87
CA ILE A 158 0.95 -8.19 11.12
C ILE A 158 -0.20 -9.17 10.94
N TYR A 159 -0.97 -9.05 9.83
CA TYR A 159 -2.04 -9.97 9.50
C TYR A 159 -1.55 -11.42 9.44
N ASP A 160 -0.49 -11.71 8.71
CA ASP A 160 0.07 -13.07 8.59
C ASP A 160 0.47 -13.65 9.94
N MET A 161 1.09 -12.83 10.78
CA MET A 161 1.57 -13.30 12.09
C MET A 161 0.41 -13.57 13.06
N CYS A 162 -0.73 -12.89 12.93
CA CYS A 162 -1.86 -13.01 13.84
C CYS A 162 -3.04 -13.83 13.30
N LYS A 163 -3.11 -14.13 12.01
CA LYS A 163 -4.26 -14.79 11.35
C LYS A 163 -4.66 -16.15 11.93
N ALA A 164 -3.78 -16.81 12.67
CA ALA A 164 -4.09 -18.08 13.34
C ALA A 164 -5.12 -17.89 14.46
N VAL A 165 -5.18 -16.71 15.10
CA VAL A 165 -6.09 -16.36 16.19
C VAL A 165 -7.18 -15.40 15.76
N ASP A 166 -6.94 -14.58 14.72
CA ASP A 166 -7.90 -13.60 14.22
C ASP A 166 -7.80 -13.47 12.69
N ARG A 167 -8.76 -14.06 11.96
CA ARG A 167 -8.84 -13.94 10.50
C ARG A 167 -9.69 -12.75 10.06
N GLY A 168 -10.39 -12.11 10.99
CA GLY A 168 -11.26 -10.96 10.73
C GLY A 168 -10.57 -9.61 10.73
N MET A 169 -9.24 -9.57 10.85
CA MET A 169 -8.49 -8.32 10.82
C MET A 169 -8.67 -7.57 9.50
N VAL A 170 -8.78 -6.25 9.59
CA VAL A 170 -9.03 -5.37 8.45
C VAL A 170 -7.88 -4.38 8.29
N ILE A 171 -7.23 -4.40 7.12
CA ILE A 171 -6.27 -3.37 6.72
C ILE A 171 -7.06 -2.26 6.03
N GLU A 172 -6.91 -1.03 6.51
CA GLU A 172 -7.69 0.10 6.02
C GLU A 172 -6.92 1.42 6.07
N GLY A 173 -7.45 2.45 5.40
CA GLY A 173 -6.93 3.81 5.46
C GLY A 173 -5.52 3.97 4.88
N VAL A 174 -5.04 3.05 4.03
CA VAL A 174 -3.73 3.19 3.40
C VAL A 174 -3.75 4.32 2.41
N ARG A 175 -2.91 5.34 2.66
CA ARG A 175 -2.84 6.55 1.85
C ARG A 175 -1.50 7.26 1.97
N LEU A 176 -1.20 8.10 0.99
CA LEU A 176 -0.13 9.07 1.08
C LEU A 176 -0.56 10.19 2.03
N LEU A 177 0.36 10.65 2.89
CA LEU A 177 0.16 11.82 3.76
C LEU A 177 0.84 13.05 3.16
N GLU A 178 2.07 12.89 2.69
CA GLU A 178 2.85 13.98 2.15
C GLU A 178 3.90 13.48 1.17
N LYS A 179 4.27 14.35 0.24
CA LYS A 179 5.43 14.17 -0.61
C LYS A 179 6.13 15.51 -0.80
N HIS A 180 7.46 15.47 -0.90
CA HIS A 180 8.27 16.66 -1.07
C HIS A 180 9.28 16.51 -2.21
N GLY A 181 9.53 17.63 -2.88
CA GLY A 181 10.51 17.77 -3.95
C GLY A 181 9.97 17.44 -5.34
N GLY A 182 10.85 17.65 -6.33
CA GLY A 182 10.54 17.46 -7.74
C GLY A 182 9.78 18.60 -8.40
N LYS A 183 9.48 18.42 -9.69
CA LYS A 183 8.85 19.45 -10.53
C LYS A 183 7.45 19.84 -10.02
N SER A 184 6.71 18.91 -9.42
CA SER A 184 5.36 19.15 -8.89
C SER A 184 5.35 19.76 -7.47
N GLY A 185 6.53 20.06 -6.90
CA GLY A 185 6.64 20.68 -5.58
C GLY A 185 6.15 19.77 -4.44
N ASP A 186 5.79 20.41 -3.34
CA ASP A 186 5.31 19.75 -2.13
C ASP A 186 3.80 19.55 -2.19
N TRP A 187 3.35 18.46 -1.61
CA TRP A 187 1.94 18.14 -1.44
C TRP A 187 1.71 17.49 -0.09
N VAL A 188 0.67 17.91 0.61
CA VAL A 188 0.21 17.36 1.88
C VAL A 188 -1.26 16.99 1.73
N ALA A 189 -1.62 15.81 2.23
CA ALA A 189 -3.02 15.37 2.21
C ALA A 189 -3.88 16.34 3.02
N PRO A 190 -5.09 16.69 2.54
CA PRO A 190 -6.02 17.46 3.35
C PRO A 190 -6.40 16.67 4.60
N GLU A 191 -6.63 17.39 5.70
CA GLU A 191 -7.20 16.78 6.91
C GLU A 191 -8.52 16.10 6.54
N GLN A 192 -8.64 14.82 6.92
CA GLN A 192 -9.90 14.12 6.74
C GLN A 192 -10.87 14.58 7.82
N ALA A 193 -11.97 15.19 7.37
CA ALA A 193 -13.06 15.58 8.25
C ALA A 193 -13.79 14.36 8.84
#